data_2a94408939b1cca30c0aa4485490407e
#
_entry.id   2a94408939b1cca30c0aa4485490407e
#
_cell.length_a   1.000
_cell.length_b   1.000
_cell.length_c   1.000
_cell.angle_alpha   90.00
_cell.angle_beta   90.00
_cell.angle_gamma   90.00
#
_symmetry.space_group_name_H-M   'P 1'
#
loop_
_entity.id
_entity.type
_entity.pdbx_description
1 polymer ?
#
loop_
_entity_poly.entity_id
_entity_poly.type
_entity_poly.pdbx_seq_one_letter_code
_entity_poly.pdbx_strand_id
1 'polypeptide(L)'
;VDVQSTQRETVLNADVVAAIPGNRSVGTLLNAVPGLTVNDGALAASPTMTFFAARGGPINEGRMTINGMTIAAPFNGGGVSTYILDSINVDEVVLSVAGGLGESDIGGPKMNLVPRAGGNTFRGQGFVNNAGDWSRGDNLNDELRAVGLGVTPGVINAYDASASYGGPIRRDRLWFFGSYRKLETAAAVPGIVYNANAYD
;
A
#
# COMPACT_ATOMS: atom_id res chain seq x y z
N VAL A 1 5.32 -4.84 32.61
CA VAL A 1 5.74 -3.72 31.76
C VAL A 1 7.21 -3.90 31.50
N ASP A 2 7.58 -4.32 30.29
CA ASP A 2 8.99 -4.45 29.91
C ASP A 2 9.53 -3.04 29.67
N VAL A 3 10.29 -2.53 30.62
CA VAL A 3 10.94 -1.21 30.57
C VAL A 3 12.26 -1.23 29.79
N GLN A 4 12.61 -2.34 29.19
CA GLN A 4 13.91 -2.51 28.52
C GLN A 4 13.87 -2.25 27.01
N SER A 5 12.69 -2.17 26.39
CA SER A 5 12.55 -1.82 24.99
C SER A 5 12.23 -0.35 24.80
N THR A 6 13.13 0.37 24.14
CA THR A 6 12.88 1.74 23.65
C THR A 6 12.18 1.73 22.28
N GLN A 7 11.92 0.57 21.73
CA GLN A 7 11.20 0.42 20.47
C GLN A 7 9.71 0.69 20.69
N ARG A 8 9.18 1.58 19.86
CA ARG A 8 7.74 1.83 19.82
C ARG A 8 7.16 1.10 18.63
N GLU A 9 6.60 -0.07 18.91
CA GLU A 9 5.96 -0.91 17.91
C GLU A 9 4.45 -0.88 18.01
N THR A 10 3.80 -0.92 16.88
CA THR A 10 2.36 -1.11 16.74
C THR A 10 2.13 -2.35 15.89
N VAL A 11 1.40 -3.30 16.43
CA VAL A 11 1.06 -4.54 15.71
C VAL A 11 -0.39 -4.48 15.29
N LEU A 12 -0.64 -4.62 14.00
CA LEU A 12 -1.97 -4.71 13.40
C LEU A 12 -2.16 -6.16 12.92
N ASN A 13 -3.04 -6.89 13.57
CA ASN A 13 -3.39 -8.25 13.14
C ASN A 13 -4.34 -8.23 11.94
N ALA A 14 -4.56 -9.39 11.32
CA ALA A 14 -5.38 -9.54 10.13
C ALA A 14 -6.79 -8.97 10.28
N ASP A 15 -7.41 -9.11 11.45
CA ASP A 15 -8.77 -8.62 11.70
C ASP A 15 -8.80 -7.08 11.74
N VAL A 16 -7.83 -6.47 12.37
CA VAL A 16 -7.67 -5.01 12.39
C VAL A 16 -7.37 -4.48 10.99
N VAL A 17 -6.46 -5.13 10.25
CA VAL A 17 -6.15 -4.77 8.86
C VAL A 17 -7.41 -4.85 7.98
N ALA A 18 -8.24 -5.86 8.16
CA ALA A 18 -9.50 -6.01 7.42
C ALA A 18 -10.57 -4.99 7.81
N ALA A 19 -10.55 -4.51 9.07
CA ALA A 19 -11.52 -3.55 9.58
C ALA A 19 -11.19 -2.09 9.24
N ILE A 20 -9.94 -1.77 8.86
CA ILE A 20 -9.56 -0.40 8.49
C ILE A 20 -10.29 -0.01 7.19
N PRO A 21 -11.11 1.05 7.22
CA PRO A 21 -11.82 1.48 6.03
C PRO A 21 -10.85 2.08 5.00
N GLY A 22 -11.06 1.75 3.74
CA GLY A 22 -10.25 2.31 2.65
C GLY A 22 -10.08 1.36 1.47
N ASN A 23 -9.19 1.73 0.57
CA ASN A 23 -8.88 1.00 -0.66
C ASN A 23 -7.89 -0.17 -0.46
N ARG A 24 -7.68 -0.63 0.77
CA ARG A 24 -6.72 -1.67 1.14
C ARG A 24 -5.27 -1.41 0.70
N SER A 25 -4.94 -0.14 0.45
CA SER A 25 -3.57 0.25 0.18
C SER A 25 -2.74 0.22 1.47
N VAL A 26 -1.45 0.05 1.30
CA VAL A 26 -0.49 0.15 2.41
C VAL A 26 -0.51 1.56 3.02
N GLY A 27 -0.72 2.60 2.20
CA GLY A 27 -0.89 3.97 2.67
C GLY A 27 -2.03 4.12 3.67
N THR A 28 -3.16 3.46 3.43
CA THR A 28 -4.29 3.46 4.38
C THR A 28 -3.90 2.85 5.73
N LEU A 29 -3.14 1.75 5.72
CA LEU A 29 -2.65 1.12 6.96
C LEU A 29 -1.68 2.04 7.71
N LEU A 30 -0.79 2.70 7.00
CA LEU A 30 0.19 3.63 7.58
C LEU A 30 -0.50 4.87 8.17
N ASN A 31 -1.52 5.41 7.49
CA ASN A 31 -2.29 6.56 7.98
C ASN A 31 -3.08 6.25 9.27
N ALA A 32 -3.38 4.99 9.54
CA ALA A 32 -4.03 4.59 10.78
C ALA A 32 -3.10 4.64 12.01
N VAL A 33 -1.78 4.80 11.81
CA VAL A 33 -0.80 4.80 12.90
C VAL A 33 -0.37 6.24 13.23
N PRO A 34 -0.61 6.70 14.47
CA PRO A 34 -0.24 8.05 14.88
C PRO A 34 1.26 8.31 14.77
N GLY A 35 1.63 9.47 14.21
CA GLY A 35 3.02 9.91 14.07
C GLY A 35 3.70 9.45 12.80
N LEU A 36 3.00 8.74 11.91
CA LEU A 36 3.44 8.50 10.54
C LEU A 36 2.88 9.57 9.60
N THR A 37 3.68 9.92 8.61
CA THR A 37 3.31 10.77 7.48
C THR A 37 3.48 9.96 6.21
N VAL A 38 2.44 9.91 5.39
CA VAL A 38 2.41 9.14 4.14
C VAL A 38 2.21 10.10 2.97
N ASN A 39 2.92 9.89 1.89
CA ASN A 39 2.66 10.59 0.65
C ASN A 39 1.73 9.75 -0.23
N ASP A 40 0.44 10.04 -0.13
CA ASP A 40 -0.59 9.38 -0.93
C ASP A 40 -0.73 9.97 -2.35
N GLY A 41 -0.07 11.08 -2.64
CA GLY A 41 -0.12 11.71 -3.96
C GLY A 41 0.43 10.84 -5.08
N ALA A 42 1.34 9.93 -4.76
CA ALA A 42 1.86 8.94 -5.70
C ALA A 42 0.87 7.80 -5.99
N LEU A 43 -0.09 7.56 -5.11
CA LEU A 43 -1.05 6.44 -5.22
C LEU A 43 -2.01 6.60 -6.40
N ALA A 44 -2.37 7.82 -6.76
CA ALA A 44 -3.21 8.08 -7.93
C ALA A 44 -2.52 7.71 -9.25
N ALA A 45 -1.19 7.85 -9.30
CA ALA A 45 -0.39 7.59 -10.49
C ALA A 45 0.28 6.20 -10.46
N SER A 46 0.61 5.70 -9.26
CA SER A 46 1.27 4.41 -9.08
C SER A 46 0.90 3.81 -7.71
N PRO A 47 -0.11 2.96 -7.64
CA PRO A 47 -0.56 2.36 -6.37
C PRO A 47 0.49 1.41 -5.75
N THR A 48 1.59 1.16 -6.44
CA THR A 48 2.68 0.30 -5.98
C THR A 48 3.81 1.07 -5.30
N MET A 49 3.78 2.41 -5.33
CA MET A 49 4.81 3.24 -4.69
C MET A 49 4.25 3.87 -3.43
N THR A 50 4.89 3.59 -2.30
CA THR A 50 4.52 4.16 -1.02
C THR A 50 5.74 4.77 -0.36
N PHE A 51 5.63 6.05 -0.01
CA PHE A 51 6.63 6.79 0.76
C PHE A 51 6.05 7.11 2.12
N PHE A 52 6.82 6.94 3.17
CA PHE A 52 6.40 7.27 4.51
C PHE A 52 7.56 7.68 5.42
N ALA A 53 7.25 8.49 6.38
CA ALA A 53 8.17 9.00 7.37
C ALA A 53 7.54 9.01 8.77
N ALA A 54 8.35 9.16 9.79
CA ALA A 54 7.88 9.37 11.15
C ALA A 54 8.35 10.73 11.67
N ARG A 55 7.51 11.37 12.48
CA ARG A 55 7.85 12.56 13.27
C ARG A 55 8.45 13.72 12.46
N GLY A 56 7.97 13.92 11.24
CA GLY A 56 8.48 14.99 10.37
C GLY A 56 9.84 14.74 9.73
N GLY A 57 10.31 13.49 9.77
CA GLY A 57 11.52 13.07 9.04
C GLY A 57 11.29 13.09 7.52
N PRO A 58 12.37 12.92 6.74
CA PRO A 58 12.28 12.81 5.29
C PRO A 58 11.39 11.67 4.84
N ILE A 59 10.51 11.92 3.87
CA ILE A 59 9.47 10.99 3.45
C ILE A 59 9.99 9.70 2.82
N ASN A 60 11.24 9.67 2.40
CA ASN A 60 11.91 8.52 1.83
C ASN A 60 12.68 7.66 2.86
N GLU A 61 12.56 7.96 4.16
CA GLU A 61 13.21 7.18 5.21
C GLU A 61 12.43 5.94 5.66
N GLY A 62 11.16 5.82 5.27
CA GLY A 62 10.37 4.64 5.60
C GLY A 62 10.93 3.37 4.93
N ARG A 63 10.97 2.27 5.67
CA ARG A 63 11.44 0.97 5.17
C ARG A 63 10.32 -0.06 5.24
N MET A 64 10.12 -0.76 4.13
CA MET A 64 9.15 -1.86 4.05
C MET A 64 9.86 -3.20 3.90
N THR A 65 9.43 -4.18 4.67
CA THR A 65 9.96 -5.53 4.64
C THR A 65 8.84 -6.56 4.59
N ILE A 66 9.12 -7.74 4.06
CA ILE A 66 8.27 -8.92 4.15
C ILE A 66 9.06 -10.01 4.88
N ASN A 67 8.57 -10.47 6.02
CA ASN A 67 9.29 -11.40 6.91
C ASN A 67 10.73 -10.93 7.20
N GLY A 68 10.92 -9.63 7.41
CA GLY A 68 12.24 -9.03 7.63
C GLY A 68 13.08 -8.78 6.37
N MET A 69 12.71 -9.33 5.23
CA MET A 69 13.38 -9.11 3.95
C MET A 69 12.99 -7.76 3.36
N THR A 70 13.95 -6.90 3.05
CA THR A 70 13.64 -5.59 2.45
C THR A 70 13.07 -5.75 1.04
N ILE A 71 11.98 -5.05 0.77
CA ILE A 71 11.34 -4.93 -0.54
C ILE A 71 11.46 -3.52 -1.11
N ALA A 72 12.27 -2.69 -0.47
CA ALA A 72 12.51 -1.34 -0.92
C ALA A 72 13.28 -1.33 -2.25
N ALA A 73 12.93 -0.43 -3.13
CA ALA A 73 13.66 -0.21 -4.36
C ALA A 73 15.08 0.31 -4.06
N PRO A 74 16.11 -0.11 -4.80
CA PRO A 74 17.49 0.29 -4.55
C PRO A 74 17.77 1.77 -4.85
N PHE A 75 16.86 2.47 -5.53
CA PHE A 75 16.97 3.90 -5.81
C PHE A 75 16.25 4.71 -4.74
N ASN A 76 16.54 5.99 -4.68
CA ASN A 76 15.92 6.97 -3.80
C ASN A 76 16.05 6.64 -2.29
N GLY A 77 17.23 6.21 -1.88
CA GLY A 77 17.52 5.90 -0.47
C GLY A 77 16.79 4.69 0.09
N GLY A 78 16.07 3.95 -0.76
CA GLY A 78 15.36 2.74 -0.36
C GLY A 78 14.03 2.96 0.35
N GLY A 79 13.52 4.18 0.40
CA GLY A 79 12.23 4.51 1.01
C GLY A 79 11.02 4.24 0.10
N VAL A 80 11.25 3.64 -1.06
CA VAL A 80 10.21 3.33 -2.05
C VAL A 80 10.11 1.84 -2.22
N SER A 81 8.92 1.30 -2.11
CA SER A 81 8.64 -0.06 -2.52
C SER A 81 7.95 -0.08 -3.88
N THR A 82 8.49 -0.86 -4.83
CA THR A 82 7.86 -1.12 -6.12
C THR A 82 6.96 -2.36 -6.10
N TYR A 83 7.09 -3.17 -5.07
CA TYR A 83 6.22 -4.32 -4.82
C TYR A 83 5.52 -4.15 -3.48
N ILE A 84 4.22 -4.26 -3.48
CA ILE A 84 3.40 -4.18 -2.27
C ILE A 84 2.59 -5.46 -2.16
N LEU A 85 2.76 -6.16 -1.05
CA LEU A 85 1.94 -7.31 -0.72
C LEU A 85 0.48 -6.87 -0.58
N ASP A 86 -0.42 -7.60 -1.20
CA ASP A 86 -1.85 -7.37 -1.04
C ASP A 86 -2.26 -7.54 0.44
N SER A 87 -2.96 -6.56 0.99
CA SER A 87 -3.36 -6.56 2.39
C SER A 87 -4.24 -7.76 2.79
N ILE A 88 -4.96 -8.38 1.84
CA ILE A 88 -5.72 -9.62 2.14
C ILE A 88 -4.79 -10.82 2.41
N ASN A 89 -3.55 -10.75 1.98
CA ASN A 89 -2.54 -11.80 2.14
C ASN A 89 -1.65 -11.57 3.36
N VAL A 90 -1.94 -10.53 4.15
CA VAL A 90 -1.19 -10.19 5.35
C VAL A 90 -1.89 -10.79 6.56
N ASP A 91 -1.12 -11.46 7.41
CA ASP A 91 -1.58 -11.98 8.69
C ASP A 91 -1.31 -10.96 9.81
N GLU A 92 -0.20 -10.26 9.69
CA GLU A 92 0.22 -9.26 10.67
C GLU A 92 1.04 -8.16 10.00
N VAL A 93 0.86 -6.93 10.47
CA VAL A 93 1.68 -5.77 10.12
C VAL A 93 2.33 -5.24 11.38
N VAL A 94 3.65 -5.26 11.43
CA VAL A 94 4.45 -4.69 12.53
C VAL A 94 5.02 -3.36 12.08
N LEU A 95 4.64 -2.29 12.78
CA LEU A 95 5.09 -0.93 12.51
C LEU A 95 5.97 -0.45 13.66
N SER A 96 7.23 -0.19 13.37
CA SER A 96 8.19 0.41 14.31
C SER A 96 8.42 1.87 13.89
N VAL A 97 8.05 2.81 14.76
CA VAL A 97 8.20 4.26 14.51
C VAL A 97 9.42 4.87 15.14
N ALA A 98 10.13 4.13 16.00
CA ALA A 98 11.38 4.56 16.63
C ALA A 98 12.11 3.37 17.26
N GLY A 99 13.41 3.50 17.46
CA GLY A 99 14.18 2.60 18.31
C GLY A 99 14.95 1.48 17.61
N GLY A 100 15.31 1.68 16.37
CA GLY A 100 16.11 0.71 15.61
C GLY A 100 17.53 0.50 16.15
N LEU A 101 17.99 1.28 17.13
CA LEU A 101 19.23 1.15 17.95
C LEU A 101 20.44 0.50 17.23
N GLY A 102 20.62 0.77 15.92
CA GLY A 102 21.71 0.19 15.15
C GLY A 102 21.41 -1.15 14.47
N GLU A 103 20.26 -1.75 14.71
CA GLU A 103 19.80 -2.95 13.98
C GLU A 103 19.15 -2.62 12.63
N SER A 104 18.84 -1.35 12.42
CA SER A 104 18.29 -0.86 11.15
C SER A 104 19.36 -0.09 10.38
N ASP A 105 19.42 -0.30 9.10
CA ASP A 105 20.26 0.43 8.15
C ASP A 105 19.84 1.88 7.94
N ILE A 106 18.69 2.27 8.50
CA ILE A 106 18.10 3.62 8.42
C ILE A 106 17.51 4.05 9.76
N GLY A 107 17.44 5.38 9.96
CA GLY A 107 16.84 5.98 11.15
C GLY A 107 15.31 6.15 11.10
N GLY A 108 14.69 5.88 9.96
CA GLY A 108 13.26 6.07 9.74
C GLY A 108 12.36 4.92 10.24
N PRO A 109 11.05 5.06 10.05
CA PRO A 109 10.10 4.03 10.45
C PRO A 109 10.22 2.78 9.60
N LYS A 110 9.95 1.63 10.21
CA LYS A 110 9.98 0.31 9.56
C LYS A 110 8.61 -0.34 9.61
N MET A 111 8.15 -0.84 8.46
CA MET A 111 6.95 -1.65 8.33
C MET A 111 7.33 -3.06 7.90
N ASN A 112 7.02 -4.04 8.73
CA ASN A 112 7.19 -5.44 8.38
C ASN A 112 5.84 -6.09 8.15
N LEU A 113 5.67 -6.66 6.96
CA LEU A 113 4.49 -7.40 6.56
C LEU A 113 4.75 -8.89 6.76
N VAL A 114 3.90 -9.54 7.53
CA VAL A 114 3.93 -10.99 7.73
C VAL A 114 2.87 -11.61 6.82
N PRO A 115 3.26 -12.34 5.77
CA PRO A 115 2.31 -12.98 4.87
C PRO A 115 1.53 -14.09 5.56
N ARG A 116 0.31 -14.30 5.11
CA ARG A 116 -0.47 -15.48 5.51
C ARG A 116 0.17 -16.76 5.03
N ALA A 117 0.01 -17.79 5.84
CA ALA A 117 0.41 -19.15 5.52
C ALA A 117 -0.80 -20.09 5.54
N GLY A 118 -0.66 -21.24 4.90
CA GLY A 118 -1.62 -22.33 5.02
C GLY A 118 -1.61 -22.92 6.44
N GLY A 119 -2.74 -23.47 6.83
CA GLY A 119 -2.93 -24.10 8.14
C GLY A 119 -3.83 -25.32 8.07
N ASN A 120 -4.22 -25.87 9.22
CA ASN A 120 -5.08 -27.04 9.30
C ASN A 120 -6.56 -26.80 8.96
N THR A 121 -6.93 -25.54 8.74
CA THR A 121 -8.30 -25.13 8.36
C THR A 121 -8.25 -24.44 7.01
N PHE A 122 -9.17 -24.81 6.13
CA PHE A 122 -9.34 -24.08 4.87
C PHE A 122 -9.87 -22.67 5.13
N ARG A 123 -9.20 -21.68 4.56
CA ARG A 123 -9.59 -20.27 4.64
C ARG A 123 -9.36 -19.62 3.29
N GLY A 124 -10.28 -18.75 2.91
CA GLY A 124 -10.18 -17.98 1.68
C GLY A 124 -10.78 -16.60 1.87
N GLN A 125 -10.31 -15.66 1.07
CA GLN A 125 -10.81 -14.31 1.01
C GLN A 125 -10.84 -13.84 -0.44
N GLY A 126 -11.79 -12.95 -0.75
CA GLY A 126 -11.88 -12.29 -2.04
C GLY A 126 -12.21 -10.82 -1.86
N PHE A 127 -11.70 -10.00 -2.76
CA PHE A 127 -11.91 -8.57 -2.78
C PHE A 127 -12.05 -8.10 -4.23
N VAL A 128 -13.01 -7.24 -4.49
CA VAL A 128 -13.19 -6.58 -5.78
C VAL A 128 -13.55 -5.13 -5.53
N ASN A 129 -12.81 -4.24 -6.18
CA ASN A 129 -13.09 -2.81 -6.19
C ASN A 129 -13.00 -2.28 -7.61
N ASN A 130 -13.91 -1.38 -7.96
CA ASN A 130 -13.90 -0.71 -9.24
C ASN A 130 -14.30 0.75 -9.05
N ALA A 131 -13.55 1.65 -9.65
CA ALA A 131 -13.88 3.06 -9.77
C ALA A 131 -13.57 3.53 -11.20
N GLY A 132 -14.32 4.50 -11.68
CA GLY A 132 -14.12 5.04 -13.01
C GLY A 132 -14.79 6.39 -13.17
N ASP A 133 -14.89 6.87 -14.38
CA ASP A 133 -15.55 8.15 -14.70
C ASP A 133 -16.96 8.25 -14.10
N TRP A 134 -17.70 7.14 -14.06
CA TRP A 134 -19.05 7.07 -13.49
C TRP A 134 -19.11 7.37 -11.99
N SER A 135 -18.00 7.17 -11.26
CA SER A 135 -17.90 7.41 -9.80
C SER A 135 -17.27 8.77 -9.47
N ARG A 136 -16.88 9.52 -10.48
CA ARG A 136 -16.20 10.81 -10.33
C ARG A 136 -17.22 11.96 -10.26
N GLY A 137 -17.03 12.85 -9.27
CA GLY A 137 -17.72 14.14 -9.28
C GLY A 137 -17.08 15.11 -10.27
N ASP A 138 -17.88 15.91 -10.97
CA ASP A 138 -17.39 17.02 -11.79
C ASP A 138 -17.46 18.31 -10.97
N ASN A 139 -16.31 18.80 -10.55
CA ASN A 139 -16.16 20.05 -9.81
C ASN A 139 -15.64 21.19 -10.70
N LEU A 140 -15.60 21.00 -12.03
CA LEU A 140 -15.11 21.97 -12.98
C LEU A 140 -16.22 23.00 -13.29
N ASN A 141 -16.16 24.14 -12.62
CA ASN A 141 -17.06 25.27 -12.85
C ASN A 141 -16.50 26.25 -13.91
N ASP A 142 -17.33 27.20 -14.34
CA ASP A 142 -16.96 28.17 -15.37
C ASP A 142 -15.80 29.09 -14.93
N GLU A 143 -15.67 29.40 -13.63
CA GLU A 143 -14.58 30.20 -13.10
C GLU A 143 -13.23 29.46 -13.23
N LEU A 144 -13.20 28.17 -12.95
CA LEU A 144 -12.02 27.35 -13.11
C LEU A 144 -11.65 27.17 -14.58
N ARG A 145 -12.63 27.07 -15.46
CA ARG A 145 -12.42 27.04 -16.91
C ARG A 145 -11.84 28.36 -17.44
N ALA A 146 -12.29 29.48 -16.90
CA ALA A 146 -11.81 30.80 -17.29
C ALA A 146 -10.35 31.05 -16.91
N VAL A 147 -9.83 30.41 -15.84
CA VAL A 147 -8.40 30.47 -15.46
C VAL A 147 -7.56 29.39 -16.15
N GLY A 148 -8.14 28.67 -17.13
CA GLY A 148 -7.39 27.75 -17.99
C GLY A 148 -7.40 26.27 -17.54
N LEU A 149 -8.19 25.90 -16.53
CA LEU A 149 -8.41 24.50 -16.17
C LEU A 149 -9.36 23.85 -17.20
N GLY A 150 -8.79 23.12 -18.15
CA GLY A 150 -9.57 22.40 -19.16
C GLY A 150 -9.96 20.98 -18.75
N VAL A 151 -9.16 20.35 -17.87
CA VAL A 151 -9.37 18.98 -17.42
C VAL A 151 -9.05 18.88 -15.93
N THR A 152 -9.95 18.30 -15.17
CA THR A 152 -9.68 17.92 -13.78
C THR A 152 -8.87 16.61 -13.74
N PRO A 153 -7.81 16.54 -12.91
CA PRO A 153 -7.16 15.27 -12.61
C PRO A 153 -8.22 14.29 -12.10
N GLY A 154 -8.26 13.11 -12.66
CA GLY A 154 -9.27 12.14 -12.23
C GLY A 154 -8.93 10.72 -12.64
N VAL A 155 -9.49 9.78 -11.90
CA VAL A 155 -9.39 8.35 -12.22
C VAL A 155 -10.25 8.09 -13.46
N ILE A 156 -9.62 7.57 -14.53
CA ILE A 156 -10.33 7.10 -15.72
C ILE A 156 -10.87 5.70 -15.44
N ASN A 157 -10.02 4.84 -14.89
CA ASN A 157 -10.37 3.50 -14.48
C ASN A 157 -9.45 3.05 -13.35
N ALA A 158 -10.02 2.45 -12.32
CA ALA A 158 -9.28 1.76 -11.27
C ALA A 158 -10.01 0.45 -10.99
N TYR A 159 -9.32 -0.65 -11.20
CA TYR A 159 -9.83 -1.99 -10.96
C TYR A 159 -8.84 -2.76 -10.10
N ASP A 160 -9.33 -3.32 -9.00
CA ASP A 160 -8.55 -4.15 -8.10
C ASP A 160 -9.38 -5.38 -7.73
N ALA A 161 -8.94 -6.53 -8.17
CA ALA A 161 -9.55 -7.80 -7.80
C ALA A 161 -8.49 -8.74 -7.28
N SER A 162 -8.74 -9.29 -6.12
CA SER A 162 -7.84 -10.25 -5.49
C SER A 162 -8.61 -11.39 -4.85
N ALA A 163 -7.96 -12.55 -4.82
CA ALA A 163 -8.44 -13.73 -4.14
C ALA A 163 -7.28 -14.48 -3.51
N SER A 164 -7.52 -15.06 -2.34
CA SER A 164 -6.57 -15.95 -1.70
C SER A 164 -7.27 -17.16 -1.11
N TYR A 165 -6.56 -18.28 -1.11
CA TYR A 165 -7.05 -19.52 -0.54
C TYR A 165 -5.92 -20.37 0.00
N GLY A 166 -6.12 -20.98 1.15
CA GLY A 166 -5.15 -21.84 1.78
C GLY A 166 -5.79 -22.89 2.68
N GLY A 167 -5.01 -23.92 2.99
CA GLY A 167 -5.48 -25.00 3.84
C GLY A 167 -4.54 -26.21 3.85
N PRO A 168 -4.94 -27.34 4.48
CA PRO A 168 -4.12 -28.53 4.55
C PRO A 168 -4.22 -29.36 3.27
N ILE A 169 -3.07 -29.73 2.70
CA ILE A 169 -2.99 -30.88 1.77
C ILE A 169 -3.00 -32.16 2.59
N ARG A 170 -2.22 -32.18 3.70
CA ARG A 170 -2.25 -33.24 4.70
C ARG A 170 -2.17 -32.58 6.08
N ARG A 171 -3.20 -32.79 6.89
CA ARG A 171 -3.28 -32.21 8.24
C ARG A 171 -2.00 -32.49 9.04
N ASP A 172 -1.54 -31.47 9.76
CA ASP A 172 -0.36 -31.46 10.64
C ASP A 172 0.97 -31.73 9.92
N ARG A 173 1.00 -31.76 8.57
CA ARG A 173 2.22 -32.07 7.81
C ARG A 173 2.48 -31.19 6.61
N LEU A 174 1.44 -30.89 5.83
CA LEU A 174 1.62 -30.16 4.57
C LEU A 174 0.43 -29.25 4.32
N TRP A 175 0.73 -27.99 4.10
CA TRP A 175 -0.25 -26.96 3.83
C TRP A 175 0.09 -26.26 2.54
N PHE A 176 -0.88 -25.58 1.97
CA PHE A 176 -0.70 -24.67 0.86
C PHE A 176 -1.35 -23.33 1.15
N PHE A 177 -0.84 -22.30 0.51
CA PHE A 177 -1.46 -20.99 0.41
C PHE A 177 -1.18 -20.44 -0.98
N GLY A 178 -2.19 -19.89 -1.63
CA GLY A 178 -2.07 -19.25 -2.92
C GLY A 178 -2.89 -17.97 -2.97
N SER A 179 -2.40 -16.99 -3.71
CA SER A 179 -3.11 -15.73 -3.93
C SER A 179 -2.87 -15.22 -5.35
N TYR A 180 -3.86 -14.49 -5.83
CA TYR A 180 -3.79 -13.79 -7.10
C TYR A 180 -4.42 -12.41 -6.97
N ARG A 181 -3.76 -11.38 -7.51
CA ARG A 181 -4.29 -10.03 -7.60
C ARG A 181 -4.14 -9.50 -9.02
N LYS A 182 -5.20 -8.87 -9.52
CA LYS A 182 -5.16 -8.03 -10.70
C LYS A 182 -5.48 -6.60 -10.28
N LEU A 183 -4.49 -5.72 -10.44
CA LEU A 183 -4.60 -4.30 -10.16
C LEU A 183 -4.32 -3.52 -11.45
N GLU A 184 -5.21 -2.62 -11.79
CA GLU A 184 -5.11 -1.80 -12.99
C GLU A 184 -5.63 -0.39 -12.67
N THR A 185 -4.84 0.62 -12.96
CA THR A 185 -5.23 2.02 -12.75
C THR A 185 -4.85 2.87 -13.94
N ALA A 186 -5.77 3.73 -14.35
CA ALA A 186 -5.56 4.77 -15.33
C ALA A 186 -6.09 6.10 -14.80
N ALA A 187 -5.28 7.13 -14.89
CA ALA A 187 -5.64 8.48 -14.46
C ALA A 187 -5.39 9.50 -15.56
N ALA A 188 -6.26 10.50 -15.65
CA ALA A 188 -6.05 11.64 -16.52
C ALA A 188 -4.97 12.55 -15.92
N VAL A 189 -3.97 12.87 -16.72
CA VAL A 189 -2.91 13.81 -16.35
C VAL A 189 -3.16 15.12 -17.11
N PRO A 190 -3.46 16.22 -16.43
CA PRO A 190 -3.66 17.51 -17.07
C PRO A 190 -2.43 17.95 -17.85
N GLY A 191 -2.64 18.52 -19.04
CA GLY A 191 -1.56 19.03 -19.89
C GLY A 191 -0.84 17.95 -20.73
N ILE A 192 -1.16 16.68 -20.59
CA ILE A 192 -0.70 15.64 -21.51
C ILE A 192 -1.79 15.38 -22.53
N VAL A 193 -1.50 15.67 -23.79
CA VAL A 193 -2.38 15.37 -24.91
C VAL A 193 -1.87 14.14 -25.66
N TYR A 194 -2.79 13.28 -26.05
CA TYR A 194 -2.48 12.14 -26.88
C TYR A 194 -2.05 12.63 -28.29
N ASN A 195 -0.86 12.27 -28.71
CA ASN A 195 -0.44 12.52 -30.07
C ASN A 195 -0.95 11.40 -30.98
N ALA A 196 -2.00 11.68 -31.73
CA ALA A 196 -2.60 10.70 -32.63
C ALA A 196 -1.65 10.25 -33.77
N ASN A 197 -0.61 11.05 -34.06
CA ASN A 197 0.34 10.82 -35.15
C ASN A 197 1.74 10.42 -34.64
N ALA A 198 1.86 9.91 -33.43
CA ALA A 198 3.16 9.56 -32.85
C ALA A 198 3.88 8.39 -33.56
N TYR A 199 3.20 7.71 -34.46
CA TYR A 199 3.70 6.54 -35.16
C TYR A 199 3.56 6.62 -36.70
N ASP A 200 3.30 7.81 -37.28
CA ASP A 200 3.34 8.08 -38.71
C ASP A 200 4.71 8.58 -39.18
#